data_f6a6274a4bb2dd00a729c6ae648d4d2b
#
_entry.id   f6a6274a4bb2dd00a729c6ae648d4d2b
#
_cell.length_a   1.000
_cell.length_b   1.000
_cell.length_c   1.000
_cell.angle_alpha   90.00
_cell.angle_beta   90.00
_cell.angle_gamma   90.00
#
_symmetry.space_group_name_H-M   'P 1'
#
loop_
_entity.id
_entity.type
_entity.pdbx_description
1 polymer ?
#
loop_
_entity_poly.entity_id
_entity_poly.type
_entity_poly.pdbx_seq_one_letter_code
_entity_poly.pdbx_strand_id
1 'polypeptide(L)'
;MPLPVSTEGDGFVVNDPRFAGYLLANASLEELASGFRWIEGPVWMGDADCLLFQDLPHNRTMRWIEGNGVSVYRAPSNYANGQTRDRQGRLISCSHRGRCLYRTELDGRVTRLISRHNGKRLNAPNDVVVKSDGTVWFSDPLYGILTDYEGGRQQSEQPPALYRLDPETADIRTMAGDFDGPNGLAFSPDEKRLYVAETGDQSQERPRQYIRVFDVLSGGQQLSGGDVFYKIEPGYCDGLRIDEDGNLWSSAADGVHCISPEGKLLGKILVPHRVSNMAFGGPMKNRLFIGGSHTLYAIFLNRRGAQWP
;
A
#
# COMPACT_ATOMS: atom_id res chain seq x y z
N MET A 1 -33.08 12.08 5.08
CA MET A 1 -32.08 13.16 5.17
C MET A 1 -30.85 12.57 5.81
N PRO A 2 -29.68 12.66 5.23
CA PRO A 2 -28.46 12.29 5.94
C PRO A 2 -28.30 13.28 7.11
N LEU A 3 -27.98 12.73 8.29
CA LEU A 3 -27.65 13.55 9.45
C LEU A 3 -26.41 14.40 9.12
N PRO A 4 -26.32 15.65 9.60
CA PRO A 4 -25.12 16.44 9.41
C PRO A 4 -23.96 15.74 10.13
N VAL A 5 -22.95 15.32 9.38
CA VAL A 5 -21.68 14.84 9.93
C VAL A 5 -20.99 16.08 10.48
N SER A 6 -20.74 16.13 11.79
CA SER A 6 -20.09 17.27 12.43
C SER A 6 -18.65 17.41 11.89
N THR A 7 -18.31 18.65 11.57
CA THR A 7 -17.02 19.01 10.97
C THR A 7 -16.06 19.42 12.06
N GLU A 8 -15.01 18.96 12.42
CA GLU A 8 -14.03 19.30 13.46
C GLU A 8 -14.43 18.90 14.89
N GLY A 9 -14.04 17.73 15.27
CA GLY A 9 -14.21 17.11 16.59
C GLY A 9 -14.31 15.61 16.53
N ASP A 10 -14.81 15.05 15.41
CA ASP A 10 -15.06 13.62 15.27
C ASP A 10 -13.97 12.86 14.49
N GLY A 11 -12.80 13.48 14.24
CA GLY A 11 -11.71 12.82 13.51
C GLY A 11 -11.84 12.84 11.98
N PHE A 12 -12.71 13.70 11.42
CA PHE A 12 -12.93 13.81 9.96
C PHE A 12 -12.84 15.25 9.47
N VAL A 13 -12.38 15.41 8.22
CA VAL A 13 -12.48 16.68 7.47
C VAL A 13 -13.27 16.42 6.20
N VAL A 14 -14.38 17.13 6.00
CA VAL A 14 -15.24 17.01 4.82
C VAL A 14 -14.98 18.20 3.90
N ASN A 15 -14.32 17.99 2.76
CA ASN A 15 -14.04 19.01 1.75
C ASN A 15 -15.09 19.00 0.62
N ASP A 16 -15.69 17.84 0.36
CA ASP A 16 -16.72 17.64 -0.65
C ASP A 16 -17.89 16.85 -0.01
N PRO A 17 -19.16 17.23 -0.26
CA PRO A 17 -20.33 16.53 0.30
C PRO A 17 -20.38 15.03 0.01
N ARG A 18 -19.73 14.54 -1.07
CA ARG A 18 -19.60 13.11 -1.39
C ARG A 18 -18.93 12.34 -0.25
N PHE A 19 -17.92 12.93 0.39
CA PHE A 19 -17.18 12.28 1.47
C PHE A 19 -18.06 12.02 2.69
N ALA A 20 -19.00 12.92 3.02
CA ALA A 20 -19.94 12.70 4.10
C ALA A 20 -20.78 11.42 3.89
N GLY A 21 -21.10 11.08 2.64
CA GLY A 21 -21.79 9.83 2.29
C GLY A 21 -20.95 8.56 2.44
N TYR A 22 -19.62 8.70 2.59
CA TYR A 22 -18.71 7.58 2.82
C TYR A 22 -18.52 7.23 4.30
N LEU A 23 -18.88 8.17 5.18
CA LEU A 23 -18.79 7.99 6.61
C LEU A 23 -20.08 7.35 7.15
N LEU A 24 -19.93 6.52 8.17
CA LEU A 24 -21.06 5.94 8.92
C LEU A 24 -21.22 6.71 10.23
N ALA A 25 -22.45 7.15 10.54
CA ALA A 25 -22.74 7.99 11.71
C ALA A 25 -22.40 7.33 13.06
N ASN A 26 -22.32 6.02 13.09
CA ASN A 26 -22.01 5.21 14.28
C ASN A 26 -20.63 4.55 14.23
N ALA A 27 -19.78 4.89 13.25
CA ALA A 27 -18.41 4.39 13.15
C ALA A 27 -17.43 5.47 13.61
N SER A 28 -16.46 5.07 14.40
CA SER A 28 -15.32 5.88 14.85
C SER A 28 -14.01 5.21 14.49
N LEU A 29 -12.93 5.97 14.52
CA LEU A 29 -11.59 5.41 14.42
C LEU A 29 -11.31 4.55 15.66
N GLU A 30 -11.04 3.27 15.45
CA GLU A 30 -10.75 2.29 16.50
C GLU A 30 -9.23 2.07 16.56
N GLU A 31 -8.65 2.10 17.75
CA GLU A 31 -7.31 1.58 17.99
C GLU A 31 -7.41 0.08 18.25
N LEU A 32 -6.84 -0.72 17.34
CA LEU A 32 -6.88 -2.19 17.44
C LEU A 32 -5.71 -2.76 18.21
N ALA A 33 -4.52 -2.17 18.07
CA ALA A 33 -3.31 -2.57 18.78
C ALA A 33 -2.21 -1.52 18.62
N SER A 34 -1.29 -1.45 19.57
CA SER A 34 -0.14 -0.55 19.56
C SER A 34 1.14 -1.25 20.05
N GLY A 35 2.28 -0.53 20.04
CA GLY A 35 3.57 -1.04 20.50
C GLY A 35 4.43 -1.65 19.41
N PHE A 36 4.13 -1.37 18.13
CA PHE A 36 4.98 -1.72 17.00
C PHE A 36 6.08 -0.66 16.80
N ARG A 37 7.02 -0.92 15.90
CA ARG A 37 8.05 0.06 15.52
C ARG A 37 7.65 0.89 14.30
N TRP A 38 7.18 0.20 13.27
CA TRP A 38 6.67 0.79 12.04
C TRP A 38 5.80 -0.24 11.33
N ILE A 39 4.50 0.07 11.22
CA ILE A 39 3.53 -0.80 10.57
C ILE A 39 3.60 -0.60 9.06
N GLU A 40 3.69 -1.71 8.30
CA GLU A 40 3.67 -1.71 6.84
C GLU A 40 2.85 -2.84 6.25
N GLY A 41 2.59 -2.73 4.96
CA GLY A 41 2.02 -3.77 4.11
C GLY A 41 0.78 -4.46 4.67
N PRO A 42 -0.23 -3.76 5.18
CA PRO A 42 -1.45 -4.41 5.62
C PRO A 42 -2.17 -5.06 4.44
N VAL A 43 -2.62 -6.30 4.64
CA VAL A 43 -3.39 -7.08 3.65
C VAL A 43 -4.45 -7.93 4.35
N TRP A 44 -5.67 -7.88 3.82
CA TRP A 44 -6.77 -8.69 4.33
C TRP A 44 -6.76 -10.09 3.69
N MET A 45 -6.73 -11.11 4.54
CA MET A 45 -6.81 -12.52 4.16
C MET A 45 -8.24 -13.00 4.36
N GLY A 46 -9.11 -12.81 3.35
CA GLY A 46 -10.54 -13.09 3.46
C GLY A 46 -10.88 -14.55 3.77
N ASP A 47 -10.05 -15.49 3.30
CA ASP A 47 -10.26 -16.93 3.55
C ASP A 47 -9.95 -17.34 5.00
N ALA A 48 -9.14 -16.52 5.68
CA ALA A 48 -8.74 -16.74 7.07
C ALA A 48 -9.35 -15.71 8.04
N ASP A 49 -10.17 -14.80 7.53
CA ASP A 49 -10.82 -13.70 8.27
C ASP A 49 -9.84 -12.95 9.19
N CYS A 50 -8.69 -12.56 8.64
CA CYS A 50 -7.64 -11.89 9.40
C CYS A 50 -6.90 -10.84 8.58
N LEU A 51 -6.32 -9.87 9.28
CA LEU A 51 -5.36 -8.93 8.71
C LEU A 51 -3.93 -9.42 8.97
N LEU A 52 -3.11 -9.47 7.92
CA LEU A 52 -1.66 -9.55 8.07
C LEU A 52 -1.05 -8.17 7.86
N PHE A 53 0.00 -7.85 8.60
CA PHE A 53 0.76 -6.61 8.46
C PHE A 53 2.19 -6.81 8.96
N GLN A 54 3.10 -5.92 8.58
CA GLN A 54 4.48 -5.96 9.00
C GLN A 54 4.72 -5.05 10.22
N ASP A 55 5.44 -5.55 11.19
CA ASP A 55 6.21 -4.72 12.12
C ASP A 55 7.64 -4.73 11.58
N LEU A 56 7.86 -3.84 10.61
CA LEU A 56 8.99 -3.91 9.67
C LEU A 56 10.36 -3.91 10.36
N PRO A 57 10.70 -2.95 11.25
CA PRO A 57 12.02 -2.94 11.89
C PRO A 57 12.24 -4.09 12.88
N HIS A 58 11.17 -4.68 13.41
CA HIS A 58 11.26 -5.89 14.23
C HIS A 58 11.34 -7.17 13.40
N ASN A 59 11.36 -7.06 12.05
CA ASN A 59 11.52 -8.17 11.13
C ASN A 59 10.50 -9.29 11.35
N ARG A 60 9.22 -8.92 11.50
CA ARG A 60 8.13 -9.86 11.75
C ARG A 60 6.84 -9.47 11.04
N THR A 61 6.12 -10.47 10.55
CA THR A 61 4.74 -10.34 10.10
C THR A 61 3.81 -10.62 11.27
N MET A 62 2.88 -9.71 11.49
CA MET A 62 1.86 -9.81 12.52
C MET A 62 0.53 -10.23 11.91
N ARG A 63 -0.34 -10.83 12.72
CA ARG A 63 -1.71 -11.19 12.38
C ARG A 63 -2.66 -10.64 13.42
N TRP A 64 -3.65 -9.89 12.96
CA TRP A 64 -4.79 -9.46 13.77
C TRP A 64 -6.03 -10.26 13.40
N ILE A 65 -6.78 -10.72 14.40
CA ILE A 65 -8.07 -11.41 14.27
C ILE A 65 -9.06 -10.73 15.19
N GLU A 66 -10.28 -10.46 14.68
CA GLU A 66 -11.36 -9.88 15.48
C GLU A 66 -11.62 -10.71 16.75
N GLY A 67 -11.73 -10.04 17.91
CA GLY A 67 -11.92 -10.69 19.21
C GLY A 67 -10.71 -11.43 19.80
N ASN A 68 -9.67 -11.70 19.01
CA ASN A 68 -8.46 -12.41 19.46
C ASN A 68 -7.21 -11.50 19.56
N GLY A 69 -7.29 -10.27 18.98
CA GLY A 69 -6.18 -9.34 18.98
C GLY A 69 -5.02 -9.73 18.06
N VAL A 70 -3.79 -9.36 18.43
CA VAL A 70 -2.60 -9.51 17.58
C VAL A 70 -1.70 -10.64 18.04
N SER A 71 -1.16 -11.38 17.07
CA SER A 71 -0.17 -12.45 17.26
C SER A 71 0.93 -12.37 16.19
N VAL A 72 2.09 -12.97 16.45
CA VAL A 72 3.13 -13.14 15.43
C VAL A 72 2.70 -14.22 14.45
N TYR A 73 2.61 -13.86 13.17
CA TYR A 73 2.35 -14.81 12.08
C TYR A 73 3.65 -15.46 11.57
N ARG A 74 4.71 -14.64 11.38
CA ARG A 74 6.03 -15.11 10.91
C ARG A 74 7.15 -14.25 11.49
N ALA A 75 8.19 -14.92 11.99
CA ALA A 75 9.45 -14.28 12.38
C ALA A 75 10.61 -15.26 12.16
N PRO A 76 11.67 -14.85 11.44
CA PRO A 76 11.83 -13.58 10.74
C PRO A 76 10.97 -13.49 9.48
N SER A 77 10.57 -12.26 9.10
CA SER A 77 9.85 -11.97 7.85
C SER A 77 10.78 -11.64 6.67
N ASN A 78 12.09 -11.60 6.88
CA ASN A 78 13.09 -11.07 5.97
C ASN A 78 12.86 -9.59 5.63
N TYR A 79 12.42 -8.82 6.61
CA TYR A 79 12.04 -7.42 6.45
C TYR A 79 11.03 -7.29 5.29
N ALA A 80 9.96 -8.07 5.37
CA ALA A 80 8.87 -7.92 4.44
C ALA A 80 8.21 -6.55 4.64
N ASN A 81 7.80 -5.91 3.54
CA ASN A 81 7.15 -4.61 3.51
C ASN A 81 5.75 -4.74 2.89
N GLY A 82 5.50 -4.18 1.72
CA GLY A 82 4.22 -4.26 1.03
C GLY A 82 3.77 -5.70 0.78
N GLN A 83 2.48 -5.91 0.87
CA GLN A 83 1.85 -7.21 0.66
C GLN A 83 0.57 -7.07 -0.16
N THR A 84 0.24 -8.13 -0.89
CA THR A 84 -1.02 -8.27 -1.60
C THR A 84 -1.39 -9.76 -1.74
N ARG A 85 -2.60 -10.04 -2.24
CA ARG A 85 -3.00 -11.38 -2.63
C ARG A 85 -2.97 -11.53 -4.15
N ASP A 86 -2.55 -12.68 -4.62
CA ASP A 86 -2.72 -13.02 -6.03
C ASP A 86 -4.14 -13.54 -6.32
N ARG A 87 -4.43 -13.82 -7.59
CA ARG A 87 -5.77 -14.26 -8.02
C ARG A 87 -6.20 -15.63 -7.48
N GLN A 88 -5.27 -16.40 -6.93
CA GLN A 88 -5.52 -17.66 -6.23
C GLN A 88 -5.62 -17.48 -4.71
N GLY A 89 -5.55 -16.25 -4.22
CA GLY A 89 -5.60 -15.94 -2.79
C GLY A 89 -4.29 -16.13 -2.03
N ARG A 90 -3.17 -16.45 -2.73
CA ARG A 90 -1.85 -16.62 -2.12
C ARG A 90 -1.25 -15.26 -1.76
N LEU A 91 -0.48 -15.21 -0.68
CA LEU A 91 0.16 -13.98 -0.22
C LEU A 91 1.43 -13.71 -1.02
N ILE A 92 1.52 -12.52 -1.63
CA ILE A 92 2.75 -11.97 -2.21
C ILE A 92 3.29 -10.91 -1.26
N SER A 93 4.61 -10.94 -1.00
CA SER A 93 5.28 -10.00 -0.11
C SER A 93 6.55 -9.45 -0.75
N CYS A 94 6.73 -8.14 -0.68
CA CYS A 94 8.00 -7.47 -0.94
C CYS A 94 8.96 -7.74 0.22
N SER A 95 10.24 -7.98 -0.07
CA SER A 95 11.25 -8.20 0.96
C SER A 95 12.44 -7.29 0.75
N HIS A 96 12.69 -6.41 1.70
CA HIS A 96 13.84 -5.52 1.71
C HIS A 96 15.14 -6.31 1.85
N ARG A 97 15.25 -7.16 2.89
CA ARG A 97 16.46 -7.95 3.14
C ARG A 97 16.75 -8.96 2.04
N GLY A 98 15.70 -9.62 1.54
CA GLY A 98 15.78 -10.59 0.45
C GLY A 98 16.05 -9.94 -0.91
N ARG A 99 15.74 -8.65 -1.07
CA ARG A 99 15.78 -7.92 -2.34
C ARG A 99 14.99 -8.67 -3.42
N CYS A 100 13.76 -9.05 -3.09
CA CYS A 100 12.97 -9.96 -3.93
C CYS A 100 11.48 -9.87 -3.59
N LEU A 101 10.66 -10.51 -4.43
CA LEU A 101 9.29 -10.86 -4.11
C LEU A 101 9.23 -12.32 -3.65
N TYR A 102 8.48 -12.55 -2.57
CA TYR A 102 8.08 -13.89 -2.12
C TYR A 102 6.61 -14.13 -2.35
N ARG A 103 6.24 -15.38 -2.63
CA ARG A 103 4.88 -15.88 -2.59
C ARG A 103 4.76 -16.95 -1.53
N THR A 104 3.81 -16.80 -0.60
CA THR A 104 3.44 -17.86 0.33
C THR A 104 2.34 -18.68 -0.31
N GLU A 105 2.61 -19.93 -0.61
CA GLU A 105 1.68 -20.88 -1.20
C GLU A 105 0.60 -21.29 -0.19
N LEU A 106 -0.49 -21.90 -0.65
CA LEU A 106 -1.60 -22.33 0.22
C LEU A 106 -1.19 -23.41 1.23
N ASP A 107 -0.12 -24.16 0.96
CA ASP A 107 0.48 -25.13 1.88
C ASP A 107 1.46 -24.50 2.89
N GLY A 108 1.63 -23.18 2.85
CA GLY A 108 2.54 -22.41 3.71
C GLY A 108 3.99 -22.34 3.23
N ARG A 109 4.37 -23.04 2.17
CA ARG A 109 5.70 -22.96 1.57
C ARG A 109 5.92 -21.56 1.00
N VAL A 110 7.14 -21.04 1.13
CA VAL A 110 7.54 -19.73 0.61
C VAL A 110 8.38 -19.89 -0.64
N THR A 111 7.90 -19.37 -1.76
CA THR A 111 8.55 -19.38 -3.06
C THR A 111 9.08 -17.98 -3.38
N ARG A 112 10.35 -17.87 -3.77
CA ARG A 112 10.90 -16.62 -4.30
C ARG A 112 10.51 -16.48 -5.76
N LEU A 113 9.73 -15.43 -6.09
CA LEU A 113 9.26 -15.19 -7.45
C LEU A 113 10.36 -14.56 -8.32
N ILE A 114 10.98 -13.49 -7.81
CA ILE A 114 11.99 -12.72 -8.56
C ILE A 114 12.95 -12.00 -7.61
N SER A 115 14.22 -11.87 -7.99
CA SER A 115 15.23 -11.12 -7.22
C SER A 115 16.22 -10.35 -8.12
N ARG A 116 16.10 -10.49 -9.44
CA ARG A 116 17.00 -9.85 -10.41
C ARG A 116 16.22 -9.37 -11.63
N HIS A 117 16.73 -8.30 -12.22
CA HIS A 117 16.34 -7.81 -13.52
C HIS A 117 17.61 -7.53 -14.34
N ASN A 118 17.68 -8.07 -15.57
CA ASN A 118 18.86 -7.95 -16.44
C ASN A 118 20.18 -8.31 -15.75
N GLY A 119 20.19 -9.39 -14.95
CA GLY A 119 21.35 -9.86 -14.21
C GLY A 119 21.69 -9.11 -12.93
N LYS A 120 21.15 -7.90 -12.71
CA LYS A 120 21.34 -7.07 -11.52
C LYS A 120 20.31 -7.41 -10.43
N ARG A 121 20.71 -7.33 -9.17
CA ARG A 121 19.78 -7.51 -8.06
C ARG A 121 18.78 -6.34 -8.02
N LEU A 122 17.53 -6.65 -7.68
CA LEU A 122 16.55 -5.62 -7.28
C LEU A 122 17.08 -4.82 -6.08
N ASN A 123 16.55 -3.62 -5.87
CA ASN A 123 16.95 -2.78 -4.74
C ASN A 123 16.33 -3.29 -3.43
N ALA A 124 15.13 -2.83 -3.14
CA ALA A 124 14.36 -3.22 -1.98
C ALA A 124 12.86 -3.10 -2.33
N PRO A 125 12.29 -4.12 -3.03
CA PRO A 125 10.86 -4.08 -3.38
C PRO A 125 10.01 -3.63 -2.21
N ASN A 126 9.15 -2.62 -2.44
CA ASN A 126 8.48 -1.90 -1.37
C ASN A 126 6.97 -2.18 -1.32
N ASP A 127 6.17 -1.78 -2.31
CA ASP A 127 4.74 -2.11 -2.36
C ASP A 127 4.40 -2.88 -3.65
N VAL A 128 3.27 -3.59 -3.64
CA VAL A 128 2.92 -4.57 -4.66
C VAL A 128 1.42 -4.69 -4.87
N VAL A 129 1.00 -4.80 -6.14
CA VAL A 129 -0.38 -5.10 -6.54
C VAL A 129 -0.42 -6.18 -7.61
N VAL A 130 -1.54 -6.87 -7.72
CA VAL A 130 -1.76 -7.89 -8.76
C VAL A 130 -2.90 -7.44 -9.67
N LYS A 131 -2.60 -7.35 -10.96
CA LYS A 131 -3.57 -7.03 -12.00
C LYS A 131 -4.52 -8.22 -12.27
N SER A 132 -5.69 -7.98 -12.87
CA SER A 132 -6.69 -9.02 -13.16
C SER A 132 -6.15 -10.16 -14.04
N ASP A 133 -5.15 -9.88 -14.88
CA ASP A 133 -4.46 -10.87 -15.72
C ASP A 133 -3.44 -11.74 -14.95
N GLY A 134 -3.29 -11.54 -13.64
CA GLY A 134 -2.36 -12.28 -12.77
C GLY A 134 -0.95 -11.68 -12.72
N THR A 135 -0.64 -10.66 -13.49
CA THR A 135 0.66 -10.01 -13.45
C THR A 135 0.85 -9.21 -12.17
N VAL A 136 2.07 -9.26 -11.64
CA VAL A 136 2.47 -8.63 -10.38
C VAL A 136 3.22 -7.35 -10.67
N TRP A 137 2.75 -6.23 -10.12
CA TRP A 137 3.35 -4.92 -10.30
C TRP A 137 3.89 -4.43 -8.97
N PHE A 138 5.11 -3.93 -8.94
CA PHE A 138 5.76 -3.54 -7.70
C PHE A 138 6.73 -2.37 -7.89
N SER A 139 6.91 -1.61 -6.83
CA SER A 139 7.90 -0.55 -6.72
C SER A 139 9.21 -1.10 -6.12
N ASP A 140 10.34 -0.56 -6.59
CA ASP A 140 11.68 -1.00 -6.15
C ASP A 140 12.57 0.21 -5.80
N PRO A 141 12.26 0.94 -4.71
CA PRO A 141 13.08 2.04 -4.21
C PRO A 141 14.34 1.55 -3.48
N LEU A 142 15.10 2.50 -2.91
CA LEU A 142 16.31 2.21 -2.16
C LEU A 142 16.10 2.05 -0.65
N TYR A 143 14.92 2.38 -0.11
CA TYR A 143 14.70 2.55 1.35
C TYR A 143 15.24 1.38 2.18
N GLY A 144 14.91 0.15 1.83
CA GLY A 144 15.31 -1.05 2.59
C GLY A 144 16.80 -1.40 2.52
N ILE A 145 17.59 -0.70 1.70
CA ILE A 145 19.05 -0.91 1.59
C ILE A 145 19.88 0.31 1.99
N LEU A 146 19.25 1.44 2.36
CA LEU A 146 19.96 2.65 2.78
C LEU A 146 20.52 2.53 4.20
N THR A 147 19.81 1.84 5.08
CA THR A 147 20.14 1.72 6.51
C THR A 147 19.94 0.30 7.02
N ASP A 148 20.32 0.06 8.28
CA ASP A 148 20.06 -1.22 8.96
C ASP A 148 18.72 -1.25 9.70
N TYR A 149 17.89 -0.21 9.56
CA TYR A 149 16.64 -0.09 10.29
C TYR A 149 15.52 -0.99 9.73
N GLU A 150 15.40 -1.07 8.40
CA GLU A 150 14.28 -1.77 7.74
C GLU A 150 14.73 -2.77 6.65
N GLY A 151 15.93 -3.30 6.75
CA GLY A 151 16.43 -4.27 5.78
C GLY A 151 17.88 -4.61 6.01
N GLY A 152 18.75 -3.65 5.81
CA GLY A 152 20.19 -3.78 5.97
C GLY A 152 20.94 -3.12 4.84
N ARG A 153 21.92 -2.31 5.20
CA ARG A 153 22.70 -1.51 4.28
C ARG A 153 23.37 -2.37 3.20
N GLN A 154 23.08 -2.06 1.95
CA GLN A 154 23.64 -2.72 0.78
C GLN A 154 23.83 -1.71 -0.35
N GLN A 155 24.66 -2.05 -1.33
CA GLN A 155 24.83 -1.22 -2.50
C GLN A 155 23.73 -1.49 -3.53
N SER A 156 23.17 -0.43 -4.09
CA SER A 156 22.27 -0.51 -5.24
C SER A 156 23.04 -0.94 -6.50
N GLU A 157 22.43 -1.80 -7.30
CA GLU A 157 22.97 -2.25 -8.60
C GLU A 157 22.22 -1.61 -9.78
N GLN A 158 21.07 -0.95 -9.53
CA GLN A 158 20.25 -0.34 -10.56
C GLN A 158 19.40 0.80 -9.97
N PRO A 159 18.93 1.77 -10.79
CA PRO A 159 18.11 2.87 -10.29
C PRO A 159 16.78 2.38 -9.76
N PRO A 160 16.10 3.20 -8.90
CA PRO A 160 14.73 2.95 -8.52
C PRO A 160 13.80 2.85 -9.73
N ALA A 161 12.85 1.92 -9.70
CA ALA A 161 11.95 1.70 -10.82
C ALA A 161 10.63 1.05 -10.39
N LEU A 162 9.67 1.09 -11.30
CA LEU A 162 8.43 0.33 -11.27
C LEU A 162 8.56 -0.87 -12.21
N TYR A 163 8.22 -2.05 -11.72
CA TYR A 163 8.30 -3.30 -12.47
C TYR A 163 6.96 -3.99 -12.64
N ARG A 164 6.84 -4.73 -13.75
CA ARG A 164 5.80 -5.72 -14.01
C ARG A 164 6.46 -7.09 -14.13
N LEU A 165 5.96 -8.06 -13.39
CA LEU A 165 6.38 -9.45 -13.41
C LEU A 165 5.21 -10.33 -13.87
N ASP A 166 5.45 -11.21 -14.83
CA ASP A 166 4.62 -12.37 -15.08
C ASP A 166 5.12 -13.53 -14.21
N PRO A 167 4.37 -13.94 -13.17
CA PRO A 167 4.85 -14.94 -12.22
C PRO A 167 4.90 -16.37 -12.79
N GLU A 168 4.25 -16.63 -13.93
CA GLU A 168 4.23 -17.95 -14.57
C GLU A 168 5.47 -18.15 -15.46
N THR A 169 5.90 -17.10 -16.13
CA THR A 169 7.06 -17.13 -17.05
C THR A 169 8.34 -16.56 -16.43
N ALA A 170 8.22 -15.88 -15.30
CA ALA A 170 9.26 -15.07 -14.68
C ALA A 170 9.75 -13.89 -15.58
N ASP A 171 8.97 -13.50 -16.60
CA ASP A 171 9.25 -12.31 -17.41
C ASP A 171 9.05 -11.06 -16.56
N ILE A 172 10.13 -10.31 -16.35
CA ILE A 172 10.13 -9.05 -15.60
C ILE A 172 10.53 -7.90 -16.53
N ARG A 173 9.78 -6.80 -16.46
CA ARG A 173 10.01 -5.60 -17.28
C ARG A 173 9.96 -4.35 -16.43
N THR A 174 10.84 -3.40 -16.73
CA THR A 174 10.74 -2.03 -16.21
C THR A 174 9.58 -1.34 -16.92
N MET A 175 8.64 -0.82 -16.15
CA MET A 175 7.48 -0.10 -16.67
C MET A 175 7.68 1.42 -16.63
N ALA A 176 8.39 1.92 -15.62
CA ALA A 176 8.83 3.32 -15.52
C ALA A 176 10.07 3.38 -14.63
N GLY A 177 11.06 4.22 -15.00
CA GLY A 177 12.38 4.28 -14.35
C GLY A 177 12.83 5.68 -13.96
N ASP A 178 11.96 6.68 -14.04
CA ASP A 178 12.28 8.07 -13.69
C ASP A 178 11.74 8.46 -12.30
N PHE A 179 11.95 7.59 -11.33
CA PHE A 179 11.60 7.80 -9.93
C PHE A 179 12.82 8.09 -9.07
N ASP A 180 12.65 8.91 -8.03
CA ASP A 180 13.61 9.03 -6.93
C ASP A 180 13.31 8.01 -5.83
N GLY A 181 12.02 7.75 -5.55
CA GLY A 181 11.57 6.81 -4.54
C GLY A 181 10.13 6.35 -4.77
N PRO A 182 9.89 5.43 -5.75
CA PRO A 182 8.55 4.86 -5.96
C PRO A 182 8.14 4.04 -4.75
N ASN A 183 6.88 4.21 -4.32
CA ASN A 183 6.35 3.60 -3.11
C ASN A 183 5.00 2.91 -3.39
N GLY A 184 3.93 3.26 -2.68
CA GLY A 184 2.61 2.68 -2.85
C GLY A 184 2.10 2.76 -4.29
N LEU A 185 1.37 1.75 -4.74
CA LEU A 185 0.77 1.73 -6.07
C LEU A 185 -0.61 1.07 -6.05
N ALA A 186 -1.52 1.55 -6.93
CA ALA A 186 -2.84 0.94 -7.10
C ALA A 186 -3.40 1.20 -8.50
N PHE A 187 -4.09 0.20 -9.04
CA PHE A 187 -4.86 0.36 -10.27
C PHE A 187 -6.23 0.99 -9.99
N SER A 188 -6.74 1.77 -10.95
CA SER A 188 -8.18 2.09 -10.99
C SER A 188 -9.02 0.80 -11.10
N PRO A 189 -10.32 0.82 -10.72
CA PRO A 189 -11.16 -0.38 -10.78
C PRO A 189 -11.27 -1.01 -12.17
N ASP A 190 -11.18 -0.21 -13.22
CA ASP A 190 -11.17 -0.66 -14.63
C ASP A 190 -9.76 -1.01 -15.16
N GLU A 191 -8.74 -0.89 -14.30
CA GLU A 191 -7.32 -1.13 -14.57
C GLU A 191 -6.73 -0.33 -15.75
N LYS A 192 -7.37 0.77 -16.14
CA LYS A 192 -6.88 1.65 -17.20
C LYS A 192 -5.91 2.72 -16.71
N ARG A 193 -5.89 2.95 -15.39
CA ARG A 193 -4.95 3.86 -14.74
C ARG A 193 -4.17 3.14 -13.66
N LEU A 194 -2.91 3.54 -13.49
CA LEU A 194 -2.06 3.15 -12.37
C LEU A 194 -1.60 4.40 -11.64
N TYR A 195 -1.90 4.47 -10.36
CA TYR A 195 -1.42 5.52 -9.46
C TYR A 195 -0.18 5.00 -8.72
N VAL A 196 0.85 5.84 -8.64
CA VAL A 196 2.11 5.49 -7.96
C VAL A 196 2.55 6.64 -7.08
N ALA A 197 2.81 6.37 -5.82
CA ALA A 197 3.41 7.33 -4.91
C ALA A 197 4.88 7.54 -5.28
N GLU A 198 5.25 8.80 -5.49
CA GLU A 198 6.64 9.26 -5.52
C GLU A 198 6.92 9.88 -4.15
N THR A 199 7.48 9.07 -3.25
CA THR A 199 7.83 9.50 -1.88
C THR A 199 9.18 10.22 -1.86
N GLY A 200 9.95 10.05 -2.92
CA GLY A 200 11.18 10.77 -3.20
C GLY A 200 12.39 10.30 -2.39
N ASP A 201 13.53 10.80 -2.75
CA ASP A 201 14.77 10.64 -2.00
C ASP A 201 14.80 11.65 -0.84
N GLN A 202 14.50 11.19 0.36
CA GLN A 202 14.39 12.01 1.57
C GLN A 202 15.75 12.59 2.03
N SER A 203 16.86 12.21 1.40
CA SER A 203 18.17 12.86 1.64
C SER A 203 18.32 14.19 0.90
N GLN A 204 17.45 14.47 -0.08
CA GLN A 204 17.44 15.72 -0.84
C GLN A 204 16.76 16.84 -0.05
N GLU A 205 17.20 18.07 -0.23
CA GLU A 205 16.57 19.25 0.38
C GLU A 205 15.12 19.46 -0.10
N ARG A 206 14.84 19.10 -1.35
CA ARG A 206 13.51 19.22 -1.98
C ARG A 206 13.19 17.93 -2.74
N PRO A 207 12.80 16.85 -2.02
CA PRO A 207 12.45 15.62 -2.67
C PRO A 207 11.21 15.75 -3.54
N ARG A 208 11.13 14.97 -4.60
CA ARG A 208 9.90 14.79 -5.38
C ARG A 208 8.89 14.03 -4.53
N GLN A 209 7.78 14.67 -4.15
CA GLN A 209 6.77 14.08 -3.24
C GLN A 209 5.38 14.39 -3.76
N TYR A 210 4.82 13.44 -4.54
CA TYR A 210 3.49 13.53 -5.14
C TYR A 210 3.02 12.15 -5.59
N ILE A 211 1.75 12.05 -5.93
CA ILE A 211 1.20 10.86 -6.58
C ILE A 211 1.25 11.08 -8.08
N ARG A 212 1.78 10.12 -8.82
CA ARG A 212 1.77 10.08 -10.28
C ARG A 212 0.63 9.24 -10.79
N VAL A 213 0.12 9.57 -11.97
CA VAL A 213 -0.86 8.76 -12.68
C VAL A 213 -0.35 8.38 -14.06
N PHE A 214 -0.50 7.12 -14.40
CA PHE A 214 -0.15 6.55 -15.71
C PHE A 214 -1.38 5.94 -16.36
N ASP A 215 -1.49 6.07 -17.69
CA ASP A 215 -2.41 5.29 -18.47
C ASP A 215 -1.82 3.91 -18.76
N VAL A 216 -2.63 2.87 -18.57
CA VAL A 216 -2.24 1.47 -18.77
C VAL A 216 -2.66 1.06 -20.18
N LEU A 217 -1.69 0.87 -21.05
CA LEU A 217 -1.90 0.59 -22.47
C LEU A 217 -1.63 -0.88 -22.80
N SER A 218 -2.21 -1.33 -23.93
CA SER A 218 -1.95 -2.67 -24.50
C SER A 218 -2.12 -3.81 -23.48
N GLY A 219 -3.16 -3.75 -22.67
CA GLY A 219 -3.43 -4.77 -21.64
C GLY A 219 -2.35 -4.85 -20.55
N GLY A 220 -1.66 -3.74 -20.25
CA GLY A 220 -0.61 -3.70 -19.23
C GLY A 220 0.80 -3.99 -19.76
N GLN A 221 1.01 -3.91 -21.08
CA GLN A 221 2.34 -4.05 -21.67
C GLN A 221 3.12 -2.74 -21.69
N GLN A 222 2.44 -1.60 -21.57
CA GLN A 222 3.02 -0.27 -21.63
C GLN A 222 2.32 0.68 -20.67
N LEU A 223 3.05 1.67 -20.19
CA LEU A 223 2.53 2.84 -19.50
C LEU A 223 2.79 4.09 -20.34
N SER A 224 1.88 5.07 -20.25
CA SER A 224 2.09 6.42 -20.76
C SER A 224 1.68 7.45 -19.71
N GLY A 225 2.05 8.72 -19.91
CA GLY A 225 1.83 9.78 -18.93
C GLY A 225 2.85 9.72 -17.81
N GLY A 226 2.39 9.59 -16.57
CA GLY A 226 3.22 9.71 -15.38
C GLY A 226 3.24 11.14 -14.85
N ASP A 227 2.20 11.92 -15.19
CA ASP A 227 2.01 13.27 -14.72
C ASP A 227 1.71 13.30 -13.22
N VAL A 228 1.93 14.45 -12.60
CA VAL A 228 1.54 14.68 -11.20
C VAL A 228 0.02 14.65 -11.11
N PHE A 229 -0.51 13.67 -10.39
CA PHE A 229 -1.94 13.55 -10.12
C PHE A 229 -2.36 14.38 -8.92
N TYR A 230 -1.63 14.24 -7.80
CA TYR A 230 -1.97 14.93 -6.56
C TYR A 230 -0.74 15.07 -5.65
N LYS A 231 -0.67 16.16 -4.91
CA LYS A 231 0.33 16.39 -3.87
C LYS A 231 -0.31 16.28 -2.50
N ILE A 232 0.19 15.37 -1.67
CA ILE A 232 -0.29 15.19 -0.29
C ILE A 232 0.30 16.29 0.60
N GLU A 233 -0.57 16.98 1.34
CA GLU A 233 -0.20 17.97 2.35
C GLU A 233 -1.16 17.89 3.55
N PRO A 234 -0.63 17.76 4.80
CA PRO A 234 0.79 17.74 5.18
C PRO A 234 1.46 16.39 4.91
N GLY A 235 2.76 16.41 4.70
CA GLY A 235 3.58 15.22 4.50
C GLY A 235 3.62 14.75 3.04
N TYR A 236 3.63 13.45 2.85
CA TYR A 236 3.74 12.80 1.54
C TYR A 236 2.98 11.47 1.53
N CYS A 237 2.70 10.97 0.32
CA CYS A 237 2.12 9.66 0.12
C CYS A 237 3.18 8.58 0.33
N ASP A 238 2.83 7.54 1.08
CA ASP A 238 3.56 6.28 1.26
C ASP A 238 2.71 5.17 0.62
N GLY A 239 1.83 4.51 1.38
CA GLY A 239 0.88 3.56 0.84
C GLY A 239 -0.42 4.22 0.32
N LEU A 240 -1.06 3.57 -0.63
CA LEU A 240 -2.33 4.01 -1.19
C LEU A 240 -3.23 2.83 -1.60
N ARG A 241 -4.56 3.04 -1.59
CA ARG A 241 -5.56 2.05 -2.03
C ARG A 241 -6.67 2.76 -2.81
N ILE A 242 -7.45 1.97 -3.55
CA ILE A 242 -8.57 2.46 -4.36
C ILE A 242 -9.87 1.83 -3.85
N ASP A 243 -10.96 2.61 -3.81
CA ASP A 243 -12.29 2.12 -3.54
C ASP A 243 -13.07 1.77 -4.83
N GLU A 244 -14.27 1.22 -4.65
CA GLU A 244 -15.16 0.80 -5.75
C GLU A 244 -15.60 1.95 -6.67
N ASP A 245 -15.61 3.20 -6.18
CA ASP A 245 -15.93 4.40 -6.97
C ASP A 245 -14.69 4.96 -7.70
N GLY A 246 -13.51 4.36 -7.48
CA GLY A 246 -12.23 4.81 -8.05
C GLY A 246 -11.57 5.93 -7.26
N ASN A 247 -12.04 6.27 -6.06
CA ASN A 247 -11.36 7.24 -5.21
C ASN A 247 -10.06 6.65 -4.66
N LEU A 248 -9.03 7.49 -4.65
CA LEU A 248 -7.73 7.16 -4.10
C LEU A 248 -7.70 7.48 -2.60
N TRP A 249 -7.44 6.47 -1.78
CA TRP A 249 -7.21 6.61 -0.35
C TRP A 249 -5.71 6.57 -0.12
N SER A 250 -5.15 7.70 0.30
CA SER A 250 -3.71 7.91 0.43
C SER A 250 -3.30 8.16 1.86
N SER A 251 -2.19 7.58 2.26
CA SER A 251 -1.50 7.94 3.50
C SER A 251 -1.04 9.39 3.48
N ALA A 252 -1.00 10.01 4.65
CA ALA A 252 -0.51 11.37 4.88
C ALA A 252 0.07 11.51 6.30
N ALA A 253 0.63 12.69 6.62
CA ALA A 253 1.15 12.94 7.97
C ALA A 253 0.03 13.13 9.01
N ASP A 254 -1.16 13.55 8.58
CA ASP A 254 -2.32 13.84 9.43
C ASP A 254 -3.41 12.76 9.36
N GLY A 255 -3.19 11.70 8.58
CA GLY A 255 -4.17 10.61 8.48
C GLY A 255 -4.29 10.02 7.08
N VAL A 256 -5.53 9.75 6.66
CA VAL A 256 -5.87 9.21 5.34
C VAL A 256 -6.63 10.25 4.53
N HIS A 257 -6.15 10.56 3.35
CA HIS A 257 -6.82 11.47 2.40
C HIS A 257 -7.61 10.68 1.36
N CYS A 258 -8.86 11.04 1.14
CA CYS A 258 -9.72 10.51 0.08
C CYS A 258 -9.74 11.49 -1.09
N ILE A 259 -9.25 11.06 -2.25
CA ILE A 259 -9.06 11.90 -3.44
C ILE A 259 -9.88 11.30 -4.59
N SER A 260 -10.70 12.11 -5.26
CA SER A 260 -11.52 11.64 -6.39
C SER A 260 -10.68 11.26 -7.61
N PRO A 261 -11.23 10.50 -8.57
CA PRO A 261 -10.55 10.17 -9.83
C PRO A 261 -10.11 11.38 -10.67
N GLU A 262 -10.70 12.57 -10.38
CA GLU A 262 -10.35 13.85 -11.02
C GLU A 262 -9.22 14.60 -10.29
N GLY A 263 -8.67 14.02 -9.19
CA GLY A 263 -7.62 14.66 -8.40
C GLY A 263 -8.13 15.71 -7.40
N LYS A 264 -9.39 15.63 -6.97
CA LYS A 264 -9.96 16.54 -5.97
C LYS A 264 -9.97 15.88 -4.59
N LEU A 265 -9.47 16.57 -3.56
CA LEU A 265 -9.61 16.11 -2.18
C LEU A 265 -11.08 16.12 -1.75
N LEU A 266 -11.62 14.96 -1.45
CA LEU A 266 -12.99 14.80 -0.97
C LEU A 266 -13.07 14.99 0.54
N GLY A 267 -12.11 14.49 1.27
CA GLY A 267 -12.04 14.60 2.72
C GLY A 267 -10.90 13.82 3.32
N LYS A 268 -10.82 13.84 4.65
CA LYS A 268 -9.76 13.16 5.41
C LYS A 268 -10.35 12.38 6.59
N ILE A 269 -9.72 11.26 6.90
CA ILE A 269 -9.81 10.60 8.21
C ILE A 269 -8.56 11.01 8.98
N LEU A 270 -8.74 11.78 10.05
CA LEU A 270 -7.63 12.20 10.90
C LEU A 270 -7.18 11.02 11.76
N VAL A 271 -5.88 10.78 11.78
CA VAL A 271 -5.26 9.71 12.58
C VAL A 271 -4.19 10.34 13.47
N PRO A 272 -4.10 9.97 14.77
CA PRO A 272 -3.15 10.59 15.70
C PRO A 272 -1.68 10.49 15.28
N HIS A 273 -1.35 9.53 14.41
CA HIS A 273 0.00 9.25 13.94
C HIS A 273 0.07 9.32 12.42
N ARG A 274 1.28 9.61 11.91
CA ARG A 274 1.54 9.50 10.47
C ARG A 274 1.14 8.11 9.96
N VAL A 275 0.38 8.09 8.90
CA VAL A 275 -0.04 6.86 8.23
C VAL A 275 1.03 6.41 7.25
N SER A 276 1.45 5.16 7.34
CA SER A 276 2.35 4.51 6.40
C SER A 276 1.57 3.85 5.26
N ASN A 277 0.67 2.93 5.60
CA ASN A 277 -0.07 2.16 4.62
C ASN A 277 -1.45 1.78 5.14
N MET A 278 -2.32 1.27 4.29
CA MET A 278 -3.67 0.87 4.65
C MET A 278 -4.18 -0.29 3.79
N ALA A 279 -5.26 -0.95 4.23
CA ALA A 279 -5.95 -1.97 3.45
C ALA A 279 -7.44 -1.96 3.75
N PHE A 280 -8.26 -2.12 2.73
CA PHE A 280 -9.65 -2.47 2.91
C PHE A 280 -9.78 -3.95 3.24
N GLY A 281 -10.62 -4.28 4.22
CA GLY A 281 -10.84 -5.65 4.65
C GLY A 281 -12.18 -5.84 5.34
N GLY A 282 -12.31 -6.95 6.05
CA GLY A 282 -13.57 -7.43 6.59
C GLY A 282 -14.43 -8.15 5.54
N PRO A 283 -15.48 -8.87 5.96
CA PRO A 283 -16.33 -9.65 5.05
C PRO A 283 -16.96 -8.84 3.92
N MET A 284 -17.25 -7.56 4.17
CA MET A 284 -17.84 -6.64 3.19
C MET A 284 -16.80 -5.76 2.49
N LYS A 285 -15.49 -5.90 2.79
CA LYS A 285 -14.40 -5.05 2.30
C LYS A 285 -14.61 -3.56 2.55
N ASN A 286 -15.35 -3.21 3.59
CA ASN A 286 -15.69 -1.84 3.96
C ASN A 286 -15.09 -1.39 5.30
N ARG A 287 -14.18 -2.17 5.87
CA ARG A 287 -13.37 -1.76 7.02
C ARG A 287 -11.98 -1.37 6.52
N LEU A 288 -11.62 -0.12 6.71
CA LEU A 288 -10.29 0.38 6.36
C LEU A 288 -9.36 0.17 7.56
N PHE A 289 -8.38 -0.71 7.42
CA PHE A 289 -7.30 -0.91 8.38
C PHE A 289 -6.16 0.04 8.04
N ILE A 290 -5.61 0.73 9.04
CA ILE A 290 -4.67 1.84 8.86
C ILE A 290 -3.45 1.62 9.73
N GLY A 291 -2.26 1.56 9.13
CA GLY A 291 -0.99 1.58 9.82
C GLY A 291 -0.58 3.00 10.18
N GLY A 292 -0.81 3.40 11.44
CA GLY A 292 -0.40 4.70 11.96
C GLY A 292 0.92 4.59 12.70
N SER A 293 2.04 4.55 11.97
CA SER A 293 3.39 4.39 12.53
C SER A 293 3.53 3.15 13.43
N HIS A 294 3.24 3.28 14.71
CA HIS A 294 3.38 2.22 15.72
C HIS A 294 2.05 1.69 16.26
N THR A 295 0.93 2.12 15.68
CA THR A 295 -0.43 1.75 16.10
C THR A 295 -1.25 1.30 14.90
N LEU A 296 -1.93 0.17 15.03
CA LEU A 296 -2.90 -0.32 14.06
C LEU A 296 -4.27 0.26 14.42
N TYR A 297 -4.86 0.97 13.46
CA TYR A 297 -6.22 1.50 13.54
C TYR A 297 -7.15 0.81 12.55
N ALA A 298 -8.45 0.96 12.75
CA ALA A 298 -9.46 0.62 11.77
C ALA A 298 -10.69 1.53 11.86
N ILE A 299 -11.43 1.63 10.76
CA ILE A 299 -12.70 2.32 10.70
C ILE A 299 -13.62 1.65 9.68
N PHE A 300 -14.91 1.54 10.00
CA PHE A 300 -15.92 1.13 9.04
C PHE A 300 -16.36 2.30 8.16
N LEU A 301 -16.49 2.05 6.87
CA LEU A 301 -16.90 3.04 5.87
C LEU A 301 -18.13 2.52 5.09
N ASN A 302 -18.88 3.43 4.52
CA ASN A 302 -19.93 3.13 3.55
C ASN A 302 -19.34 3.03 2.13
N ARG A 303 -18.14 2.49 2.00
CA ARG A 303 -17.42 2.23 0.74
C ARG A 303 -16.59 0.97 0.87
N ARG A 304 -16.39 0.30 -0.26
CA ARG A 304 -15.62 -0.95 -0.33
C ARG A 304 -14.33 -0.73 -1.09
N GLY A 305 -13.30 -1.44 -0.68
CA GLY A 305 -12.07 -1.49 -1.46
C GLY A 305 -12.29 -2.18 -2.81
N ALA A 306 -11.66 -1.65 -3.86
CA ALA A 306 -11.75 -2.22 -5.21
C ALA A 306 -10.86 -3.44 -5.39
N GLN A 307 -9.87 -3.66 -4.54
CA GLN A 307 -8.93 -4.77 -4.67
C GLN A 307 -9.62 -6.14 -4.57
N TRP A 308 -9.26 -7.03 -5.49
CA TRP A 308 -9.75 -8.41 -5.55
C TRP A 308 -8.55 -9.38 -5.55
N PRO A 309 -8.59 -10.54 -4.87
CA PRO A 309 -9.66 -11.07 -4.04
C PRO A 309 -9.87 -10.31 -2.76
#